data_9173da53e4afe282e8720b175a81fa6a
#
_entry.id   9173da53e4afe282e8720b175a81fa6a
#
_cell.length_a   1.000
_cell.length_b   1.000
_cell.length_c   1.000
_cell.angle_alpha   90.00
_cell.angle_beta   90.00
_cell.angle_gamma   90.00
#
_symmetry.space_group_name_H-M   'P 1'
#
loop_
_entity.id
_entity.type
_entity.pdbx_description
1 polymer ?
#
loop_
_entity_poly.entity_id
_entity_poly.type
_entity_poly.pdbx_seq_one_letter_code
_entity_poly.pdbx_strand_id
1 'polypeptide(L)'
;MNAPQAYDAGFSHQIGRYLDAIRVSADYDQIVVSGTPGLDENGNIPADFADEVRQAWRNVAAILEKAGASISDIVSIRQYLTREEDIKTYVEVRKEMITHEPAGMLLVAKAMAWPEIHVEVEAVAFVPSGR
;
A
#
# COMPACT_ATOMS: atom_id res chain seq x y z
N MET A 1 -22.77 9.01 9.51
CA MET A 1 -21.39 8.50 9.43
C MET A 1 -20.60 9.38 8.48
N ASN A 2 -19.44 9.85 8.91
CA ASN A 2 -18.60 10.72 8.12
C ASN A 2 -17.53 9.91 7.36
N ALA A 3 -17.34 10.18 6.07
CA ALA A 3 -16.25 9.61 5.31
C ALA A 3 -14.89 10.03 5.91
N PRO A 4 -13.83 9.26 5.68
CA PRO A 4 -12.49 9.68 6.08
C PRO A 4 -12.17 11.07 5.53
N GLN A 5 -11.57 11.91 6.37
CA GLN A 5 -11.29 13.29 6.02
C GLN A 5 -9.80 13.51 5.78
N ALA A 6 -9.47 14.00 4.59
CA ALA A 6 -8.10 14.26 4.18
C ALA A 6 -7.63 15.64 4.61
N TYR A 7 -6.33 15.73 4.95
CA TYR A 7 -5.68 17.00 5.27
C TYR A 7 -4.43 17.16 4.42
N ASP A 8 -4.28 18.35 3.86
CA ASP A 8 -3.12 18.75 3.07
C ASP A 8 -2.51 19.98 3.72
N ALA A 9 -1.31 19.83 4.26
CA ALA A 9 -0.55 20.92 4.88
C ALA A 9 0.58 21.42 3.97
N GLY A 10 0.65 20.91 2.74
CA GLY A 10 1.61 21.35 1.74
C GLY A 10 2.95 20.60 1.77
N PHE A 11 3.09 19.53 2.53
CA PHE A 11 4.35 18.78 2.61
C PHE A 11 4.40 17.59 1.67
N SER A 12 3.42 16.69 1.77
CA SER A 12 3.43 15.44 1.01
C SER A 12 3.43 15.65 -0.50
N HIS A 13 2.65 16.61 -0.98
CA HIS A 13 2.52 16.87 -2.41
C HIS A 13 3.79 17.47 -3.04
N GLN A 14 4.72 17.92 -2.25
CA GLN A 14 6.05 18.32 -2.75
C GLN A 14 6.90 17.11 -3.11
N ILE A 15 6.58 15.94 -2.57
CA ILE A 15 7.35 14.70 -2.74
C ILE A 15 6.64 13.74 -3.69
N GLY A 16 5.34 13.53 -3.52
CA GLY A 16 4.60 12.55 -4.30
C GLY A 16 3.09 12.69 -4.15
N ARG A 17 2.38 11.66 -4.60
CA ARG A 17 0.91 11.62 -4.58
C ARG A 17 0.42 10.92 -3.32
N TYR A 18 0.51 11.60 -2.19
CA TYR A 18 -0.06 11.11 -0.94
C TYR A 18 -0.45 12.28 -0.06
N LEU A 19 -1.22 12.00 0.97
CA LEU A 19 -1.79 13.02 1.86
C LEU A 19 -0.95 13.17 3.11
N ASP A 20 -0.99 14.37 3.71
CA ASP A 20 -0.27 14.61 4.97
C ASP A 20 -0.92 13.88 6.13
N ALA A 21 -2.26 13.82 6.17
CA ALA A 21 -2.99 13.15 7.22
C ALA A 21 -4.39 12.78 6.77
N ILE A 22 -4.96 11.77 7.42
CA ILE A 22 -6.37 11.39 7.22
C ILE A 22 -6.97 11.10 8.59
N ARG A 23 -8.16 11.65 8.83
CA ARG A 23 -8.93 11.37 10.05
C ARG A 23 -10.02 10.37 9.71
N VAL A 24 -10.13 9.33 10.54
CA VAL A 24 -11.19 8.34 10.42
C VAL A 24 -12.00 8.35 11.73
N SER A 25 -13.32 8.45 11.62
CA SER A 25 -14.20 8.48 12.79
C SER A 25 -14.35 7.09 13.40
N ALA A 26 -14.86 7.04 14.65
CA ALA A 26 -14.93 5.81 15.43
C ALA A 26 -15.93 4.78 14.91
N ASP A 27 -16.82 5.16 13.98
CA ASP A 27 -17.81 4.25 13.40
C ASP A 27 -17.29 3.46 12.20
N TYR A 28 -15.97 3.32 12.09
CA TYR A 28 -15.31 2.48 11.10
C TYR A 28 -14.57 1.32 11.76
N ASP A 29 -14.55 0.19 11.07
CA ASP A 29 -13.70 -0.94 11.44
C ASP A 29 -12.35 -0.81 10.74
N GLN A 30 -11.29 -1.11 11.48
CA GLN A 30 -9.94 -1.03 10.96
C GLN A 30 -9.46 -2.42 10.52
N ILE A 31 -8.88 -2.48 9.33
CA ILE A 31 -8.25 -3.69 8.80
C ILE A 31 -6.76 -3.41 8.63
N VAL A 32 -5.93 -4.18 9.33
CA VAL A 32 -4.48 -4.01 9.29
C VAL A 32 -3.88 -5.13 8.44
N VAL A 33 -3.23 -4.73 7.35
CA VAL A 33 -2.62 -5.66 6.39
C VAL A 33 -1.11 -5.67 6.64
N SER A 34 -0.58 -6.87 6.86
CA SER A 34 0.85 -7.09 7.08
C SER A 34 1.68 -6.69 5.87
N GLY A 35 2.99 -6.56 6.08
CA GLY A 35 3.95 -6.42 4.99
C GLY A 35 3.73 -7.55 3.99
N THR A 36 3.37 -7.18 2.76
CA THR A 36 2.93 -8.13 1.74
C THR A 36 3.89 -8.09 0.56
N PRO A 37 4.63 -9.19 0.30
CA PRO A 37 5.54 -9.28 -0.83
C PRO A 37 4.82 -9.70 -2.12
N GLY A 38 5.56 -9.66 -3.22
CA GLY A 38 5.05 -10.08 -4.53
C GLY A 38 5.17 -11.57 -4.78
N LEU A 39 4.76 -12.38 -3.81
CA LEU A 39 4.73 -13.84 -3.99
C LEU A 39 3.49 -14.25 -4.77
N ASP A 40 3.66 -15.10 -5.78
CA ASP A 40 2.52 -15.71 -6.43
C ASP A 40 1.98 -16.90 -5.62
N GLU A 41 0.95 -17.57 -6.11
CA GLU A 41 0.33 -18.71 -5.42
C GLU A 41 1.26 -19.91 -5.23
N ASN A 42 2.36 -19.97 -5.98
CA ASN A 42 3.37 -21.03 -5.88
C ASN A 42 4.57 -20.61 -5.03
N GLY A 43 4.53 -19.42 -4.45
CA GLY A 43 5.64 -18.90 -3.63
C GLY A 43 6.80 -18.37 -4.44
N ASN A 44 6.59 -18.07 -5.73
CA ASN A 44 7.61 -17.50 -6.60
C ASN A 44 7.45 -16.00 -6.71
N ILE A 45 8.58 -15.31 -6.91
CA ILE A 45 8.63 -13.87 -7.08
C ILE A 45 8.90 -13.59 -8.56
N PRO A 46 8.12 -12.74 -9.24
CA PRO A 46 8.41 -12.36 -10.61
C PRO A 46 9.82 -11.81 -10.75
N ALA A 47 10.50 -12.18 -11.84
CA ALA A 47 11.88 -11.75 -12.09
C ALA A 47 11.96 -10.24 -12.40
N ASP A 48 10.95 -9.72 -13.10
CA ASP A 48 10.87 -8.30 -13.42
C ASP A 48 10.31 -7.52 -12.22
N PHE A 49 11.00 -6.46 -11.81
CA PHE A 49 10.60 -5.72 -10.61
C PHE A 49 9.21 -5.08 -10.74
N ALA A 50 8.86 -4.55 -11.91
CA ALA A 50 7.53 -3.98 -12.11
C ALA A 50 6.44 -5.04 -11.89
N ASP A 51 6.69 -6.26 -12.35
CA ASP A 51 5.76 -7.38 -12.16
C ASP A 51 5.70 -7.81 -10.68
N GLU A 52 6.83 -7.76 -9.98
CA GLU A 52 6.87 -8.02 -8.54
C GLU A 52 5.99 -7.01 -7.80
N VAL A 53 6.07 -5.73 -8.15
CA VAL A 53 5.23 -4.69 -7.54
C VAL A 53 3.75 -4.96 -7.83
N ARG A 54 3.41 -5.29 -9.07
CA ARG A 54 2.01 -5.59 -9.43
C ARG A 54 1.49 -6.78 -8.63
N GLN A 55 2.32 -7.81 -8.48
CA GLN A 55 1.94 -8.99 -7.71
C GLN A 55 1.74 -8.65 -6.23
N ALA A 56 2.60 -7.81 -5.66
CA ALA A 56 2.45 -7.37 -4.27
C ALA A 56 1.11 -6.66 -4.06
N TRP A 57 0.74 -5.74 -4.95
CA TRP A 57 -0.52 -5.03 -4.86
C TRP A 57 -1.74 -5.93 -5.10
N ARG A 58 -1.64 -6.90 -6.02
CA ARG A 58 -2.70 -7.91 -6.20
C ARG A 58 -2.89 -8.73 -4.93
N ASN A 59 -1.79 -9.04 -4.24
CA ASN A 59 -1.85 -9.78 -2.98
C ASN A 59 -2.54 -8.95 -1.90
N VAL A 60 -2.24 -7.66 -1.81
CA VAL A 60 -2.93 -6.74 -0.88
C VAL A 60 -4.43 -6.71 -1.20
N ALA A 61 -4.78 -6.61 -2.48
CA ALA A 61 -6.18 -6.60 -2.90
C ALA A 61 -6.89 -7.89 -2.51
N ALA A 62 -6.24 -9.04 -2.70
CA ALA A 62 -6.82 -10.34 -2.33
C ALA A 62 -7.03 -10.48 -0.82
N ILE A 63 -6.08 -9.99 -0.03
CA ILE A 63 -6.20 -9.97 1.44
C ILE A 63 -7.38 -9.10 1.87
N LEU A 64 -7.48 -7.90 1.31
CA LEU A 64 -8.58 -6.99 1.63
C LEU A 64 -9.93 -7.58 1.25
N GLU A 65 -10.02 -8.25 0.09
CA GLU A 65 -11.25 -8.89 -0.34
C GLU A 65 -11.72 -9.94 0.67
N LYS A 66 -10.82 -10.74 1.23
CA LYS A 66 -11.14 -11.70 2.27
C LYS A 66 -11.68 -11.04 3.53
N ALA A 67 -11.26 -9.80 3.79
CA ALA A 67 -11.70 -9.04 4.95
C ALA A 67 -12.95 -8.18 4.67
N GLY A 68 -13.52 -8.29 3.48
CA GLY A 68 -14.71 -7.52 3.11
C GLY A 68 -14.40 -6.07 2.70
N ALA A 69 -13.19 -5.82 2.20
CA ALA A 69 -12.74 -4.49 1.80
C ALA A 69 -12.10 -4.51 0.42
N SER A 70 -11.68 -3.36 -0.06
CA SER A 70 -11.01 -3.20 -1.35
C SER A 70 -9.87 -2.19 -1.23
N ILE A 71 -9.09 -2.09 -2.29
CA ILE A 71 -7.98 -1.10 -2.37
C ILE A 71 -8.49 0.32 -2.09
N SER A 72 -9.69 0.67 -2.55
CA SER A 72 -10.26 2.00 -2.33
C SER A 72 -10.53 2.34 -0.86
N ASP A 73 -10.56 1.33 0.01
CA ASP A 73 -10.75 1.54 1.45
C ASP A 73 -9.43 1.80 2.19
N ILE A 74 -8.31 1.74 1.50
CA ILE A 74 -6.99 2.00 2.10
C ILE A 74 -6.86 3.47 2.49
N VAL A 75 -6.47 3.70 3.73
CA VAL A 75 -6.24 5.03 4.29
C VAL A 75 -4.75 5.30 4.45
N SER A 76 -3.96 4.28 4.76
CA SER A 76 -2.54 4.44 5.01
C SER A 76 -1.75 3.28 4.40
N ILE A 77 -0.60 3.61 3.81
CA ILE A 77 0.32 2.61 3.27
C ILE A 77 1.73 2.88 3.78
N ARG A 78 2.47 1.79 4.02
CA ARG A 78 3.92 1.84 4.23
C ARG A 78 4.55 0.93 3.20
N GLN A 79 5.50 1.49 2.47
CA GLN A 79 6.08 0.84 1.30
C GLN A 79 7.58 0.72 1.48
N TYR A 80 8.09 -0.48 1.30
CA TYR A 80 9.50 -0.79 1.53
C TYR A 80 10.10 -1.37 0.27
N LEU A 81 11.22 -0.79 -0.16
CA LEU A 81 12.05 -1.29 -1.25
C LEU A 81 13.41 -1.69 -0.71
N THR A 82 14.17 -2.44 -1.46
CA THR A 82 15.54 -2.81 -1.08
C THR A 82 16.61 -2.14 -1.95
N ARG A 83 16.18 -1.43 -3.01
CA ARG A 83 17.11 -0.76 -3.92
C ARG A 83 16.58 0.62 -4.28
N GLU A 84 17.44 1.61 -4.14
CA GLU A 84 17.08 3.01 -4.45
C GLU A 84 16.70 3.20 -5.92
N GLU A 85 17.38 2.50 -6.83
CA GLU A 85 17.10 2.59 -8.27
C GLU A 85 15.71 2.08 -8.65
N ASP A 86 15.02 1.36 -7.76
CA ASP A 86 13.68 0.84 -8.01
C ASP A 86 12.55 1.83 -7.67
N ILE A 87 12.88 2.94 -7.03
CA ILE A 87 11.86 3.91 -6.57
C ILE A 87 10.99 4.40 -7.71
N LYS A 88 11.60 4.79 -8.82
CA LYS A 88 10.85 5.34 -9.96
C LYS A 88 9.88 4.33 -10.53
N THR A 89 10.33 3.10 -10.78
CA THR A 89 9.47 2.02 -11.29
C THR A 89 8.34 1.72 -10.32
N TYR A 90 8.64 1.65 -9.03
CA TYR A 90 7.63 1.41 -8.00
C TYR A 90 6.52 2.47 -8.04
N VAL A 91 6.89 3.73 -8.05
CA VAL A 91 5.92 4.84 -8.06
C VAL A 91 5.05 4.78 -9.32
N GLU A 92 5.62 4.48 -10.48
CA GLU A 92 4.87 4.37 -11.72
C GLU A 92 3.86 3.22 -11.69
N VAL A 93 4.28 2.04 -11.19
CA VAL A 93 3.38 0.88 -11.09
C VAL A 93 2.30 1.12 -10.04
N ARG A 94 2.65 1.75 -8.91
CA ARG A 94 1.65 2.05 -7.88
C ARG A 94 0.49 2.87 -8.44
N LYS A 95 0.76 3.80 -9.35
CA LYS A 95 -0.31 4.60 -9.98
C LYS A 95 -1.31 3.76 -10.74
N GLU A 96 -0.89 2.60 -11.25
CA GLU A 96 -1.81 1.66 -11.90
C GLU A 96 -2.72 0.96 -10.90
N MET A 97 -2.20 0.71 -9.68
CA MET A 97 -2.85 -0.17 -8.70
C MET A 97 -3.70 0.59 -7.69
N ILE A 98 -3.36 1.84 -7.39
CA ILE A 98 -4.09 2.67 -6.44
C ILE A 98 -4.34 4.05 -7.06
N THR A 99 -5.62 4.42 -7.15
CA THR A 99 -6.03 5.64 -7.86
C THR A 99 -6.39 6.81 -6.94
N HIS A 100 -6.57 6.56 -5.66
CA HIS A 100 -6.75 7.61 -4.66
C HIS A 100 -5.44 7.89 -3.93
N GLU A 101 -5.43 8.93 -3.10
CA GLU A 101 -4.25 9.32 -2.34
C GLU A 101 -4.43 8.91 -0.86
N PRO A 102 -3.68 7.93 -0.38
CA PRO A 102 -3.65 7.62 1.05
C PRO A 102 -2.61 8.48 1.76
N ALA A 103 -2.61 8.44 3.09
CA ALA A 103 -1.43 8.81 3.84
C ALA A 103 -0.40 7.70 3.69
N GLY A 104 0.88 8.00 3.82
CA GLY A 104 1.86 6.93 3.67
C GLY A 104 3.30 7.37 3.70
N MET A 105 4.16 6.39 3.51
CA MET A 105 5.59 6.56 3.52
C MET A 105 6.21 5.52 2.57
N LEU A 106 7.30 5.89 1.94
CA LEU A 106 8.12 5.01 1.11
C LEU A 106 9.56 5.11 1.60
N LEU A 107 10.19 3.97 1.84
CA LEU A 107 11.58 3.95 2.21
C LEU A 107 12.31 2.76 1.60
N VAL A 108 13.64 2.85 1.60
CA VAL A 108 14.51 1.76 1.18
C VAL A 108 15.08 1.12 2.43
N ALA A 109 14.84 -0.16 2.61
CA ALA A 109 15.36 -0.96 3.69
C ALA A 109 16.58 -1.76 3.20
N LYS A 110 17.39 -2.24 4.13
CA LYS A 110 18.58 -3.02 3.77
C LYS A 110 18.21 -4.34 3.11
N ALA A 111 17.20 -5.02 3.62
CA ALA A 111 16.76 -6.32 3.10
C ALA A 111 15.37 -6.63 3.66
N MET A 112 14.66 -7.55 3.03
CA MET A 112 13.44 -8.17 3.55
C MET A 112 13.78 -9.52 4.19
N ALA A 113 12.75 -10.24 4.65
CA ALA A 113 12.94 -11.55 5.26
C ALA A 113 13.63 -12.56 4.32
N TRP A 114 13.33 -12.48 3.02
CA TRP A 114 14.00 -13.26 1.99
C TRP A 114 14.82 -12.33 1.11
N PRO A 115 16.07 -12.70 0.75
CA PRO A 115 16.92 -11.81 -0.06
C PRO A 115 16.37 -11.47 -1.43
N GLU A 116 15.55 -12.34 -2.02
CA GLU A 116 14.96 -12.13 -3.34
C GLU A 116 13.74 -11.22 -3.33
N ILE A 117 13.20 -10.86 -2.16
CA ILE A 117 12.07 -9.92 -2.05
C ILE A 117 12.63 -8.50 -2.14
N HIS A 118 12.15 -7.73 -3.11
CA HIS A 118 12.61 -6.35 -3.34
C HIS A 118 11.54 -5.30 -3.04
N VAL A 119 10.31 -5.71 -2.71
CA VAL A 119 9.23 -4.80 -2.34
C VAL A 119 8.28 -5.48 -1.35
N GLU A 120 7.82 -4.71 -0.37
CA GLU A 120 6.71 -5.10 0.50
C GLU A 120 5.81 -3.90 0.74
N VAL A 121 4.53 -4.15 0.89
CA VAL A 121 3.53 -3.11 1.14
C VAL A 121 2.73 -3.49 2.38
N GLU A 122 2.70 -2.58 3.36
CA GLU A 122 1.75 -2.62 4.48
C GLU A 122 0.61 -1.66 4.18
N ALA A 123 -0.59 -2.00 4.60
CA ALA A 123 -1.74 -1.14 4.42
C ALA A 123 -2.65 -1.16 5.64
N VAL A 124 -3.34 -0.04 5.85
CA VAL A 124 -4.44 0.04 6.81
C VAL A 124 -5.65 0.54 6.04
N ALA A 125 -6.72 -0.24 6.09
CA ALA A 125 -7.98 0.10 5.45
C ALA A 125 -9.07 0.29 6.51
N PHE A 126 -10.07 1.08 6.19
CA PHE A 126 -11.21 1.32 7.05
C PHE A 126 -12.50 1.13 6.28
N VAL A 127 -13.42 0.37 6.85
CA VAL A 127 -14.75 0.16 6.28
C VAL A 127 -15.79 0.55 7.32
N PRO A 128 -16.97 1.06 6.90
CA PRO A 128 -18.02 1.38 7.86
C PRO A 128 -18.38 0.18 8.73
N SER A 129 -18.49 0.39 10.04
CA SER A 129 -18.87 -0.65 10.98
C SER A 129 -20.26 -1.20 10.67
N GLY A 130 -20.46 -2.50 10.87
CA GLY A 130 -21.71 -3.17 10.57
C GLY A 130 -21.86 -3.62 9.12
N ARG A 131 -20.81 -3.47 8.34
CA ARG A 131 -20.80 -3.82 6.92
C ARG A 131 -20.51 -5.33 6.70
#